data_ccea575b4b728dd27acc36d5b4134c96
#
_entry.id   ccea575b4b728dd27acc36d5b4134c96
#
_cell.length_a   1.000
_cell.length_b   1.000
_cell.length_c   1.000
_cell.angle_alpha   90.00
_cell.angle_beta   90.00
_cell.angle_gamma   90.00
#
_symmetry.space_group_name_H-M   'P 1'
#
loop_
_entity.id
_entity.type
_entity.pdbx_description
1 polymer ?
#
loop_
_entity_poly.entity_id
_entity_poly.type
_entity_poly.pdbx_seq_one_letter_code
_entity_poly.pdbx_strand_id
1 'polypeptide(L)'
;MSIGVTFYIRKEFCMKKGKKNIKIIGGFILGILLLFGAALHGYCYDGKITFADFSWESVQFHNRVAGFLIAEGWDREVGYTFVEEIPGFMGLERGDLQIAMEAWIDNSASYWEEAEKRGEVVSLGKNFPDAPQGWYVPTYIIKGDESRGIEPVAPDLRSVTDLPKYWELFRDAENHSKGRFNNGPSGWIVSVTNTKRLKAYGLDETFENFFTGSAAALAVSIAEAYEKGKPVLAYYWEPTPILGLYDMTKLEEPPYDEKVWNDTGACAFPKCRVLKIANREFLEASPQIRDMLERYHTSLELTNEALAYMKKNDADPADTAKWFLKTHPDLWRAWVQDPDATARISKALN
;
A
#
# COMPACT_ATOMS: atom_id res chain seq x y z
N MET A 1 16.87 28.06 40.31
CA MET A 1 15.49 27.55 40.48
C MET A 1 15.34 26.38 39.54
N SER A 2 15.46 25.18 40.10
CA SER A 2 15.44 23.91 39.34
C SER A 2 14.03 23.33 39.47
N ILE A 3 13.35 23.11 38.36
CA ILE A 3 12.06 22.44 38.34
C ILE A 3 12.29 21.03 37.80
N GLY A 4 12.27 20.08 38.73
CA GLY A 4 12.30 18.65 38.41
C GLY A 4 10.94 18.18 37.90
N VAL A 5 10.92 17.54 36.73
CA VAL A 5 9.77 16.83 36.19
C VAL A 5 9.90 15.36 36.57
N THR A 6 8.98 14.92 37.44
CA THR A 6 8.90 13.52 37.90
C THR A 6 8.09 12.71 36.90
N PHE A 7 8.72 11.75 36.23
CA PHE A 7 8.03 10.74 35.41
C PHE A 7 7.32 9.71 36.30
N TYR A 8 6.01 9.61 36.18
CA TYR A 8 5.23 8.52 36.75
C TYR A 8 5.27 7.31 35.84
N ILE A 9 5.99 6.27 36.22
CA ILE A 9 5.94 4.97 35.59
C ILE A 9 4.77 4.18 36.18
N ARG A 10 3.73 3.98 35.42
CA ARG A 10 2.62 3.09 35.77
C ARG A 10 2.97 1.67 35.34
N LYS A 11 3.37 0.85 36.28
CA LYS A 11 3.49 -0.60 36.14
C LYS A 11 2.09 -1.23 36.41
N GLU A 12 1.48 -1.83 35.44
CA GLU A 12 0.43 -2.83 35.68
C GLU A 12 0.88 -4.19 35.14
N PHE A 13 0.94 -5.14 36.06
CA PHE A 13 1.34 -6.51 35.83
C PHE A 13 0.14 -7.33 35.35
N CYS A 14 0.23 -8.01 34.22
CA CYS A 14 -0.73 -9.05 33.89
C CYS A 14 -0.24 -10.39 34.42
N MET A 15 -0.72 -10.77 35.60
CA MET A 15 -0.54 -12.12 36.15
C MET A 15 -1.87 -12.82 36.31
N LYS A 16 -2.09 -13.90 35.55
CA LYS A 16 -3.12 -14.90 35.89
C LYS A 16 -2.73 -15.63 37.19
N LYS A 17 -3.58 -15.51 38.19
CA LYS A 17 -3.42 -16.18 39.48
C LYS A 17 -3.56 -17.69 39.38
N GLY A 18 -2.45 -18.42 39.56
CA GLY A 18 -2.49 -19.82 40.00
C GLY A 18 -2.01 -19.92 41.45
N LYS A 19 -2.90 -20.26 42.39
CA LYS A 19 -2.57 -20.49 43.78
C LYS A 19 -1.81 -21.80 43.93
N LYS A 20 -0.57 -21.78 44.46
CA LYS A 20 0.00 -22.90 45.23
C LYS A 20 0.85 -22.36 46.37
N ASN A 21 0.47 -22.74 47.61
CA ASN A 21 1.18 -22.49 48.86
C ASN A 21 2.49 -23.26 48.91
N ILE A 22 3.61 -22.61 49.15
CA ILE A 22 4.86 -23.26 49.57
C ILE A 22 5.36 -22.56 50.83
N LYS A 23 5.57 -23.38 51.86
CA LYS A 23 6.07 -22.98 53.21
C LYS A 23 7.57 -22.63 53.10
N ILE A 24 7.91 -21.55 53.80
CA ILE A 24 9.28 -21.07 54.02
C ILE A 24 9.93 -21.92 55.12
N ILE A 25 11.08 -22.53 54.83
CA ILE A 25 12.05 -22.99 55.85
C ILE A 25 13.42 -22.46 55.42
N GLY A 26 14.08 -21.84 56.35
CA GLY A 26 15.25 -20.99 56.17
C GLY A 26 16.57 -21.70 55.83
N GLY A 27 17.51 -20.91 55.41
CA GLY A 27 18.92 -21.28 55.21
C GLY A 27 19.68 -20.12 54.56
N PHE A 28 20.37 -19.35 55.42
CA PHE A 28 21.37 -18.39 55.04
C PHE A 28 22.54 -19.10 54.31
N ILE A 29 23.15 -18.40 53.34
CA ILE A 29 24.39 -18.63 52.54
C ILE A 29 24.08 -19.00 51.12
N LEU A 30 23.99 -18.02 50.22
CA LEU A 30 24.68 -17.87 48.91
C LEU A 30 24.31 -16.52 48.27
N GLY A 31 24.82 -15.46 48.86
CA GLY A 31 24.92 -14.18 48.15
C GLY A 31 26.03 -14.27 47.10
N ILE A 32 25.84 -13.66 45.96
CA ILE A 32 26.80 -13.43 44.84
C ILE A 32 26.67 -14.50 43.71
N LEU A 33 25.48 -14.74 43.15
CA LEU A 33 25.33 -15.29 41.80
C LEU A 33 23.95 -15.03 41.17
N LEU A 34 23.28 -13.96 41.57
CA LEU A 34 21.94 -13.56 41.07
C LEU A 34 21.92 -12.17 40.44
N LEU A 35 23.00 -11.76 39.77
CA LEU A 35 23.10 -10.45 39.09
C LEU A 35 23.34 -10.52 37.57
N PHE A 36 23.10 -11.66 36.92
CA PHE A 36 23.11 -11.74 35.46
C PHE A 36 22.02 -12.65 34.88
N GLY A 37 20.88 -12.66 35.52
CA GLY A 37 19.64 -13.09 34.90
C GLY A 37 18.81 -11.84 34.57
N ALA A 38 19.31 -10.99 33.68
CA ALA A 38 18.41 -10.06 32.97
C ALA A 38 17.49 -10.95 32.16
N ALA A 39 16.34 -11.31 32.79
CA ALA A 39 15.22 -11.86 32.05
C ALA A 39 14.95 -10.88 30.91
N LEU A 40 15.31 -11.24 29.71
CA LEU A 40 14.76 -10.69 28.49
C LEU A 40 13.24 -10.94 28.57
N HIS A 41 12.55 -10.09 29.35
CA HIS A 41 11.12 -9.95 29.22
C HIS A 41 10.93 -9.37 27.84
N GLY A 42 10.72 -10.24 26.84
CA GLY A 42 10.29 -9.83 25.53
C GLY A 42 9.07 -8.93 25.75
N TYR A 43 9.24 -7.65 25.45
CA TYR A 43 8.12 -6.71 25.44
C TYR A 43 7.16 -7.22 24.38
N CYS A 44 6.00 -7.76 24.81
CA CYS A 44 4.97 -8.21 23.89
C CYS A 44 4.06 -7.03 23.58
N TYR A 45 3.88 -6.71 22.31
CA TYR A 45 2.86 -5.73 21.90
C TYR A 45 1.48 -6.30 22.26
N ASP A 46 0.76 -5.67 23.15
CA ASP A 46 -0.56 -6.11 23.64
C ASP A 46 -1.72 -5.26 23.05
N GLY A 47 -1.38 -4.22 22.30
CA GLY A 47 -2.33 -3.35 21.64
C GLY A 47 -3.01 -3.98 20.42
N LYS A 48 -4.04 -3.30 19.95
CA LYS A 48 -4.69 -3.58 18.67
C LYS A 48 -3.71 -3.31 17.51
N ILE A 49 -3.55 -4.26 16.60
CA ILE A 49 -2.72 -4.13 15.42
C ILE A 49 -3.54 -3.46 14.32
N THR A 50 -3.22 -2.22 14.02
CA THR A 50 -3.97 -1.41 13.05
C THR A 50 -3.18 -1.25 11.76
N PHE A 51 -3.82 -1.64 10.65
CA PHE A 51 -3.29 -1.47 9.31
C PHE A 51 -3.61 -0.08 8.77
N ALA A 52 -2.66 0.54 8.05
CA ALA A 52 -2.91 1.67 7.19
C ALA A 52 -3.68 1.17 5.95
N ASP A 53 -4.95 1.48 5.87
CA ASP A 53 -5.86 0.99 4.83
C ASP A 53 -6.02 2.07 3.77
N PHE A 54 -5.07 2.11 2.83
CA PHE A 54 -5.07 3.10 1.75
C PHE A 54 -6.25 2.91 0.82
N SER A 55 -6.54 3.91 -0.02
CA SER A 55 -7.78 3.97 -0.79
C SER A 55 -7.84 3.08 -2.03
N TRP A 56 -6.80 2.29 -2.34
CA TRP A 56 -6.81 1.40 -3.50
C TRP A 56 -7.01 -0.09 -3.10
N GLU A 57 -7.61 -0.85 -4.01
CA GLU A 57 -8.16 -2.18 -3.72
C GLU A 57 -7.09 -3.22 -3.37
N SER A 58 -5.91 -3.20 -4.02
CA SER A 58 -4.88 -4.22 -3.78
C SER A 58 -4.29 -4.13 -2.37
N VAL A 59 -4.00 -2.92 -1.85
CA VAL A 59 -3.53 -2.79 -0.46
C VAL A 59 -4.58 -3.25 0.54
N GLN A 60 -5.86 -2.93 0.30
CA GLN A 60 -6.95 -3.38 1.15
C GLN A 60 -7.06 -4.90 1.17
N PHE A 61 -6.95 -5.54 0.02
CA PHE A 61 -6.89 -6.99 -0.10
C PHE A 61 -5.70 -7.56 0.69
N HIS A 62 -4.48 -7.07 0.47
CA HIS A 62 -3.29 -7.57 1.17
C HIS A 62 -3.34 -7.31 2.68
N ASN A 63 -3.88 -6.16 3.11
CA ASN A 63 -4.10 -5.87 4.52
C ASN A 63 -5.06 -6.89 5.14
N ARG A 64 -6.14 -7.28 4.44
CA ARG A 64 -7.12 -8.29 4.94
C ARG A 64 -6.51 -9.68 4.99
N VAL A 65 -5.69 -10.07 4.01
CA VAL A 65 -4.96 -11.35 4.03
C VAL A 65 -4.03 -11.41 5.24
N ALA A 66 -3.14 -10.43 5.40
CA ALA A 66 -2.21 -10.40 6.52
C ALA A 66 -2.93 -10.29 7.87
N GLY A 67 -3.96 -9.44 7.94
CA GLY A 67 -4.77 -9.26 9.15
C GLY A 67 -5.51 -10.52 9.57
N PHE A 68 -6.09 -11.27 8.63
CA PHE A 68 -6.71 -12.56 8.91
C PHE A 68 -5.70 -13.57 9.47
N LEU A 69 -4.52 -13.68 8.85
CA LEU A 69 -3.46 -14.56 9.34
C LEU A 69 -3.01 -14.20 10.76
N ILE A 70 -2.88 -12.89 11.04
CA ILE A 70 -2.48 -12.40 12.37
C ILE A 70 -3.58 -12.65 13.41
N ALA A 71 -4.83 -12.32 13.08
CA ALA A 71 -5.95 -12.49 14.01
C ALA A 71 -6.15 -13.95 14.38
N GLU A 72 -6.29 -14.81 13.38
CA GLU A 72 -6.59 -16.24 13.60
C GLU A 72 -5.34 -17.03 14.03
N GLY A 73 -4.16 -16.68 13.53
CA GLY A 73 -2.92 -17.38 13.82
C GLY A 73 -2.37 -17.11 15.22
N TRP A 74 -2.46 -15.89 15.70
CA TRP A 74 -1.86 -15.47 16.98
C TRP A 74 -2.86 -14.86 17.98
N ASP A 75 -4.16 -14.99 17.72
CA ASP A 75 -5.25 -14.50 18.60
C ASP A 75 -5.05 -13.00 18.93
N ARG A 76 -4.80 -12.19 17.89
CA ARG A 76 -4.54 -10.75 18.03
C ARG A 76 -5.72 -9.92 17.53
N GLU A 77 -6.03 -8.87 18.26
CA GLU A 77 -7.00 -7.88 17.76
C GLU A 77 -6.41 -7.10 16.59
N VAL A 78 -7.11 -7.12 15.44
CA VAL A 78 -6.72 -6.44 14.22
C VAL A 78 -7.75 -5.38 13.85
N GLY A 79 -7.29 -4.26 13.32
CA GLY A 79 -8.13 -3.21 12.77
C GLY A 79 -7.55 -2.60 11.51
N TYR A 80 -8.39 -1.81 10.84
CA TYR A 80 -8.04 -1.16 9.58
C TYR A 80 -8.50 0.29 9.66
N THR A 81 -7.58 1.22 9.44
CA THR A 81 -7.89 2.65 9.43
C THR A 81 -7.75 3.15 8.01
N PHE A 82 -8.88 3.53 7.40
CA PHE A 82 -8.87 4.19 6.11
C PHE A 82 -8.11 5.51 6.22
N VAL A 83 -7.08 5.65 5.40
CA VAL A 83 -6.20 6.81 5.39
C VAL A 83 -5.54 6.94 4.02
N GLU A 84 -5.24 8.15 3.58
CA GLU A 84 -4.42 8.34 2.39
C GLU A 84 -2.92 8.12 2.70
N GLU A 85 -2.12 7.90 1.67
CA GLU A 85 -0.74 7.42 1.78
C GLU A 85 0.14 8.32 2.67
N ILE A 86 0.15 9.65 2.42
CA ILE A 86 0.99 10.60 3.17
C ILE A 86 0.65 10.60 4.67
N PRO A 87 -0.60 10.82 5.09
CA PRO A 87 -0.93 10.76 6.52
C PRO A 87 -0.78 9.34 7.11
N GLY A 88 -0.92 8.30 6.30
CA GLY A 88 -0.68 6.91 6.71
C GLY A 88 0.78 6.64 7.07
N PHE A 89 1.71 7.11 6.26
CA PHE A 89 3.15 7.05 6.59
C PHE A 89 3.46 7.77 7.91
N MET A 90 2.90 8.96 8.10
CA MET A 90 3.05 9.70 9.37
C MET A 90 2.47 8.93 10.57
N GLY A 91 1.37 8.23 10.35
CA GLY A 91 0.76 7.37 11.38
C GLY A 91 1.63 6.17 11.73
N LEU A 92 2.28 5.54 10.73
CA LEU A 92 3.25 4.46 10.95
C LEU A 92 4.49 4.95 11.70
N GLU A 93 5.02 6.11 11.36
CA GLU A 93 6.18 6.72 12.04
C GLU A 93 5.89 6.96 13.54
N ARG A 94 4.69 7.43 13.87
CA ARG A 94 4.29 7.70 15.25
C ARG A 94 3.83 6.47 16.04
N GLY A 95 3.65 5.33 15.37
CA GLY A 95 3.09 4.13 15.98
C GLY A 95 1.57 4.16 16.18
N ASP A 96 0.86 5.15 15.61
CA ASP A 96 -0.62 5.18 15.59
C ASP A 96 -1.19 4.07 14.69
N LEU A 97 -0.41 3.69 13.66
CA LEU A 97 -0.64 2.57 12.76
C LEU A 97 0.57 1.62 12.82
N GLN A 98 0.36 0.33 12.62
CA GLN A 98 1.43 -0.66 12.77
C GLN A 98 1.95 -1.21 11.45
N ILE A 99 1.09 -1.41 10.45
CA ILE A 99 1.44 -2.13 9.21
C ILE A 99 0.81 -1.45 8.00
N ALA A 100 1.54 -1.42 6.87
CA ALA A 100 1.00 -1.22 5.53
C ALA A 100 1.58 -2.29 4.60
N MET A 101 0.69 -3.03 3.90
CA MET A 101 1.11 -4.13 3.03
C MET A 101 1.54 -3.67 1.63
N GLU A 102 1.30 -2.42 1.26
CA GLU A 102 1.78 -1.80 0.03
C GLU A 102 2.23 -0.36 0.27
N ALA A 103 3.51 -0.11 0.06
CA ALA A 103 4.10 1.22 0.02
C ALA A 103 4.88 1.37 -1.29
N TRP A 104 4.50 2.35 -2.11
CA TRP A 104 5.08 2.61 -3.43
C TRP A 104 6.24 3.59 -3.31
N ILE A 105 7.34 3.12 -2.73
CA ILE A 105 8.43 3.95 -2.22
C ILE A 105 9.20 4.75 -3.28
N ASP A 106 9.25 4.29 -4.52
CA ASP A 106 10.00 4.97 -5.59
C ASP A 106 9.21 6.12 -6.23
N ASN A 107 7.94 6.33 -5.85
CA ASN A 107 7.17 7.52 -6.23
C ASN A 107 7.77 8.79 -5.62
N SER A 108 8.44 8.67 -4.47
CA SER A 108 9.30 9.70 -3.88
C SER A 108 10.40 9.04 -3.04
N ALA A 109 11.51 8.67 -3.70
CA ALA A 109 12.62 8.00 -3.03
C ALA A 109 13.17 8.80 -1.84
N SER A 110 13.26 10.14 -1.96
CA SER A 110 13.74 11.01 -0.89
C SER A 110 12.86 10.94 0.37
N TYR A 111 11.54 10.84 0.21
CA TYR A 111 10.62 10.69 1.35
C TYR A 111 10.86 9.36 2.10
N TRP A 112 11.01 8.27 1.34
CA TRP A 112 11.32 6.95 1.90
C TRP A 112 12.68 6.92 2.60
N GLU A 113 13.73 7.47 1.96
CA GLU A 113 15.08 7.54 2.54
C GLU A 113 15.11 8.31 3.86
N GLU A 114 14.35 9.39 3.98
CA GLU A 114 14.22 10.14 5.22
C GLU A 114 13.51 9.35 6.32
N ALA A 115 12.42 8.65 5.98
CA ALA A 115 11.70 7.78 6.92
C ALA A 115 12.60 6.61 7.40
N GLU A 116 13.36 6.01 6.48
CA GLU A 116 14.30 4.94 6.78
C GLU A 116 15.46 5.41 7.68
N LYS A 117 15.97 6.63 7.45
CA LYS A 117 17.00 7.26 8.32
C LYS A 117 16.50 7.54 9.74
N ARG A 118 15.23 7.97 9.89
CA ARG A 118 14.62 8.13 11.23
C ARG A 118 14.46 6.78 11.93
N GLY A 119 14.32 5.72 11.16
CA GLY A 119 14.32 4.35 11.66
C GLY A 119 13.04 3.92 12.39
N GLU A 120 11.99 4.71 12.34
CA GLU A 120 10.70 4.43 12.99
C GLU A 120 9.83 3.49 12.16
N VAL A 121 10.02 3.50 10.84
CA VAL A 121 9.39 2.58 9.88
C VAL A 121 10.44 1.67 9.26
N VAL A 122 10.10 0.38 9.14
CA VAL A 122 11.00 -0.66 8.65
C VAL A 122 10.39 -1.35 7.44
N SER A 123 11.22 -1.61 6.41
CA SER A 123 10.86 -2.45 5.28
C SER A 123 10.87 -3.94 5.68
N LEU A 124 9.81 -4.64 5.32
CA LEU A 124 9.65 -6.09 5.43
C LEU A 124 9.84 -6.79 4.07
N GLY A 125 10.45 -6.09 3.11
CA GLY A 125 10.66 -6.59 1.76
C GLY A 125 9.47 -6.36 0.82
N LYS A 126 9.65 -6.76 -0.45
CA LYS A 126 8.61 -6.58 -1.48
C LYS A 126 7.37 -7.44 -1.19
N ASN A 127 6.19 -6.88 -1.46
CA ASN A 127 4.97 -7.66 -1.51
C ASN A 127 4.89 -8.44 -2.84
N PHE A 128 5.05 -7.73 -3.95
CA PHE A 128 5.11 -8.29 -5.30
C PHE A 128 6.22 -7.61 -6.13
N PRO A 129 6.58 -8.16 -7.31
CA PRO A 129 7.58 -7.55 -8.20
C PRO A 129 7.22 -6.14 -8.62
N ASP A 130 8.22 -5.46 -9.18
CA ASP A 130 8.14 -4.08 -9.63
C ASP A 130 6.93 -3.84 -10.54
N ALA A 131 6.05 -2.95 -10.13
CA ALA A 131 4.77 -2.68 -10.77
C ALA A 131 4.87 -1.52 -11.76
N PRO A 132 4.28 -1.66 -12.97
CA PRO A 132 4.24 -0.57 -13.94
C PRO A 132 3.22 0.50 -13.55
N GLN A 133 3.53 1.75 -13.89
CA GLN A 133 2.65 2.90 -13.75
C GLN A 133 2.95 3.93 -14.84
N GLY A 134 2.04 4.84 -15.09
CA GLY A 134 2.22 5.85 -16.13
C GLY A 134 0.97 6.69 -16.39
N TRP A 135 1.00 7.44 -17.48
CA TRP A 135 -0.14 8.20 -17.97
C TRP A 135 -0.76 7.45 -19.14
N TYR A 136 -2.05 7.24 -19.07
CA TYR A 136 -2.79 6.38 -20.00
C TYR A 136 -3.90 7.14 -20.70
N VAL A 137 -4.16 6.70 -21.93
CA VAL A 137 -5.32 7.10 -22.74
C VAL A 137 -5.99 5.85 -23.31
N PRO A 138 -7.31 5.88 -23.64
CA PRO A 138 -7.95 4.76 -24.33
C PRO A 138 -7.28 4.48 -25.69
N THR A 139 -6.98 3.23 -25.98
CA THR A 139 -6.31 2.83 -27.22
C THR A 139 -7.13 3.22 -28.46
N TYR A 140 -8.46 3.23 -28.36
CA TYR A 140 -9.33 3.58 -29.49
C TYR A 140 -9.18 5.03 -29.98
N ILE A 141 -8.70 5.97 -29.14
CA ILE A 141 -8.47 7.34 -29.64
C ILE A 141 -7.28 7.42 -30.60
N ILE A 142 -6.35 6.44 -30.52
CA ILE A 142 -5.15 6.34 -31.35
C ILE A 142 -5.41 5.42 -32.55
N LYS A 143 -6.03 4.24 -32.33
CA LYS A 143 -6.16 3.18 -33.33
C LYS A 143 -7.57 3.03 -33.89
N GLY A 144 -8.57 3.68 -33.27
CA GLY A 144 -9.96 3.39 -33.52
C GLY A 144 -10.44 2.10 -32.84
N ASP A 145 -11.73 1.81 -32.92
CA ASP A 145 -12.37 0.55 -32.53
C ASP A 145 -13.53 0.26 -33.47
N GLU A 146 -13.26 -0.54 -34.50
CA GLU A 146 -14.24 -0.88 -35.53
C GLU A 146 -15.47 -1.57 -34.95
N SER A 147 -15.28 -2.41 -33.91
CA SER A 147 -16.39 -3.15 -33.28
C SER A 147 -17.40 -2.24 -32.59
N ARG A 148 -16.96 -1.05 -32.19
CA ARG A 148 -17.76 -0.01 -31.54
C ARG A 148 -18.07 1.18 -32.45
N GLY A 149 -17.58 1.18 -33.70
CA GLY A 149 -17.73 2.27 -34.64
C GLY A 149 -17.00 3.55 -34.23
N ILE A 150 -15.86 3.42 -33.57
CA ILE A 150 -15.06 4.56 -33.09
C ILE A 150 -13.88 4.79 -34.03
N GLU A 151 -13.86 5.96 -34.69
CA GLU A 151 -12.73 6.39 -35.52
C GLU A 151 -11.60 6.95 -34.65
N PRO A 152 -10.31 6.80 -35.06
CA PRO A 152 -9.18 7.37 -34.35
C PRO A 152 -9.18 8.90 -34.43
N VAL A 153 -9.20 9.57 -33.28
CA VAL A 153 -9.20 11.05 -33.19
C VAL A 153 -7.83 11.65 -32.86
N ALA A 154 -6.88 10.80 -32.49
CA ALA A 154 -5.50 11.19 -32.16
C ALA A 154 -4.48 10.15 -32.69
N PRO A 155 -4.47 9.83 -34.02
CA PRO A 155 -3.67 8.73 -34.56
C PRO A 155 -2.15 8.91 -34.39
N ASP A 156 -1.67 10.14 -34.17
CA ASP A 156 -0.25 10.46 -34.01
C ASP A 156 0.14 10.70 -32.53
N LEU A 157 -0.80 10.54 -31.59
CA LEU A 157 -0.49 10.63 -30.16
C LEU A 157 0.34 9.42 -29.72
N ARG A 158 1.57 9.65 -29.29
CA ARG A 158 2.51 8.60 -28.83
C ARG A 158 3.04 8.88 -27.44
N SER A 159 3.37 10.13 -27.19
CA SER A 159 4.14 10.56 -26.01
C SER A 159 3.41 11.65 -25.23
N VAL A 160 3.77 11.78 -23.96
CA VAL A 160 3.30 12.90 -23.10
C VAL A 160 3.64 14.27 -23.71
N THR A 161 4.69 14.37 -24.50
CA THR A 161 5.07 15.62 -25.19
C THR A 161 4.18 15.97 -26.38
N ASP A 162 3.34 15.05 -26.86
CA ASP A 162 2.37 15.31 -27.90
C ASP A 162 1.05 15.90 -27.36
N LEU A 163 0.78 15.71 -26.07
CA LEU A 163 -0.48 16.10 -25.41
C LEU A 163 -0.92 17.55 -25.67
N PRO A 164 -0.01 18.57 -25.72
CA PRO A 164 -0.43 19.95 -26.00
C PRO A 164 -1.16 20.12 -27.33
N LYS A 165 -0.92 19.24 -28.33
CA LYS A 165 -1.62 19.28 -29.63
C LYS A 165 -3.06 18.77 -29.56
N TYR A 166 -3.36 17.98 -28.51
CA TYR A 166 -4.62 17.24 -28.36
C TYR A 166 -5.42 17.64 -27.13
N TRP A 167 -5.08 18.72 -26.44
CA TRP A 167 -5.71 19.11 -25.19
C TRP A 167 -7.24 19.27 -25.31
N GLU A 168 -7.73 19.71 -26.48
CA GLU A 168 -9.17 19.91 -26.73
C GLU A 168 -9.96 18.61 -26.69
N LEU A 169 -9.33 17.46 -27.01
CA LEU A 169 -9.97 16.15 -26.89
C LEU A 169 -10.26 15.77 -25.43
N PHE A 170 -9.46 16.28 -24.52
CA PHE A 170 -9.55 16.00 -23.10
C PHE A 170 -10.17 17.17 -22.32
N ARG A 171 -10.94 18.04 -22.99
CA ARG A 171 -11.45 19.30 -22.43
C ARG A 171 -12.07 19.09 -21.06
N ASP A 172 -11.61 19.90 -20.09
CA ASP A 172 -12.11 19.90 -18.73
C ASP A 172 -13.54 20.44 -18.66
N ALA A 173 -14.38 19.84 -17.82
CA ALA A 173 -15.80 20.21 -17.71
C ALA A 173 -16.00 21.55 -16.96
N GLU A 174 -15.06 21.93 -16.12
CA GLU A 174 -15.13 23.16 -15.32
C GLU A 174 -14.27 24.28 -15.92
N ASN A 175 -13.11 23.90 -16.46
CA ASN A 175 -12.18 24.81 -17.13
C ASN A 175 -12.08 24.52 -18.63
N HIS A 176 -13.01 25.04 -19.42
CA HIS A 176 -13.11 24.78 -20.86
C HIS A 176 -11.92 25.25 -21.69
N SER A 177 -10.99 26.02 -21.11
CA SER A 177 -9.76 26.46 -21.78
C SER A 177 -8.59 25.49 -21.64
N LYS A 178 -8.78 24.40 -20.90
CA LYS A 178 -7.76 23.35 -20.67
C LYS A 178 -8.32 21.95 -20.88
N GLY A 179 -7.43 21.01 -21.16
CA GLY A 179 -7.71 19.59 -21.01
C GLY A 179 -7.68 19.16 -19.54
N ARG A 180 -8.29 18.03 -19.21
CA ARG A 180 -8.23 17.44 -17.86
C ARG A 180 -7.20 16.31 -17.83
N PHE A 181 -6.27 16.38 -16.89
CA PHE A 181 -5.48 15.24 -16.45
C PHE A 181 -6.07 14.69 -15.14
N ASN A 182 -6.63 13.48 -15.19
CA ASN A 182 -7.18 12.82 -14.01
C ASN A 182 -6.03 12.22 -13.19
N ASN A 183 -5.65 12.92 -12.13
CA ASN A 183 -4.64 12.51 -11.19
C ASN A 183 -5.25 11.71 -10.04
N GLY A 184 -4.43 11.00 -9.27
CA GLY A 184 -4.86 10.35 -8.03
C GLY A 184 -5.29 11.35 -6.95
N PRO A 185 -5.80 10.88 -5.80
CA PRO A 185 -6.09 11.70 -4.63
C PRO A 185 -4.89 12.55 -4.21
N SER A 186 -5.15 13.75 -3.71
CA SER A 186 -4.10 14.69 -3.27
C SER A 186 -3.23 14.15 -2.12
N GLY A 187 -3.71 13.14 -1.38
CA GLY A 187 -2.99 12.48 -0.31
C GLY A 187 -2.02 11.37 -0.77
N TRP A 188 -1.94 11.11 -2.07
CA TRP A 188 -0.96 10.16 -2.62
C TRP A 188 0.36 10.86 -2.97
N ILE A 189 1.47 10.19 -2.69
CA ILE A 189 2.81 10.67 -3.04
C ILE A 189 2.93 10.86 -4.55
N VAL A 190 2.45 9.91 -5.34
CA VAL A 190 2.49 9.99 -6.81
C VAL A 190 1.70 11.18 -7.36
N SER A 191 0.65 11.62 -6.70
CA SER A 191 -0.14 12.78 -7.13
C SER A 191 0.64 14.09 -7.01
N VAL A 192 1.47 14.20 -5.97
CA VAL A 192 2.44 15.31 -5.82
C VAL A 192 3.49 15.23 -6.93
N THR A 193 4.03 14.04 -7.18
CA THR A 193 5.01 13.80 -8.25
C THR A 193 4.42 14.13 -9.62
N ASN A 194 3.18 13.70 -9.93
CA ASN A 194 2.51 14.04 -11.19
C ASN A 194 2.30 15.55 -11.36
N THR A 195 2.00 16.28 -10.29
CA THR A 195 1.89 17.75 -10.33
C THR A 195 3.21 18.38 -10.76
N LYS A 196 4.32 17.90 -10.22
CA LYS A 196 5.67 18.36 -10.58
C LYS A 196 5.98 18.05 -12.04
N ARG A 197 5.60 16.84 -12.50
CA ARG A 197 5.83 16.37 -13.88
C ARG A 197 5.00 17.13 -14.90
N LEU A 198 3.72 17.44 -14.62
CA LEU A 198 2.91 18.32 -15.47
C LEU A 198 3.62 19.64 -15.76
N LYS A 199 4.19 20.26 -14.73
CA LYS A 199 5.00 21.50 -14.87
C LYS A 199 6.25 21.26 -15.70
N ALA A 200 6.99 20.20 -15.41
CA ALA A 200 8.25 19.91 -16.07
C ALA A 200 8.09 19.61 -17.57
N TYR A 201 6.94 19.06 -17.96
CA TYR A 201 6.56 18.87 -19.37
C TYR A 201 5.90 20.12 -20.02
N GLY A 202 5.69 21.20 -19.25
CA GLY A 202 4.98 22.41 -19.72
C GLY A 202 3.49 22.15 -19.98
N LEU A 203 2.93 21.12 -19.39
CA LEU A 203 1.53 20.72 -19.59
C LEU A 203 0.56 21.45 -18.67
N ASP A 204 1.02 22.11 -17.63
CA ASP A 204 0.22 22.92 -16.71
C ASP A 204 -0.38 24.18 -17.39
N GLU A 205 0.13 24.58 -18.53
CA GLU A 205 -0.46 25.64 -19.35
C GLU A 205 -1.71 25.16 -20.10
N THR A 206 -1.73 23.87 -20.54
CA THR A 206 -2.77 23.31 -21.40
C THR A 206 -3.67 22.31 -20.71
N PHE A 207 -3.30 21.80 -19.55
CA PHE A 207 -4.07 20.82 -18.77
C PHE A 207 -4.35 21.29 -17.36
N GLU A 208 -5.55 21.01 -16.90
CA GLU A 208 -5.96 21.12 -15.50
C GLU A 208 -5.56 19.82 -14.76
N ASN A 209 -4.84 19.98 -13.65
CA ASN A 209 -4.48 18.86 -12.80
C ASN A 209 -5.65 18.53 -11.86
N PHE A 210 -6.50 17.62 -12.26
CA PHE A 210 -7.70 17.26 -11.52
C PHE A 210 -7.41 16.12 -10.52
N PHE A 211 -7.40 16.45 -9.24
CA PHE A 211 -7.28 15.46 -8.17
C PHE A 211 -8.61 14.74 -7.95
N THR A 212 -8.62 13.45 -8.16
CA THR A 212 -9.81 12.64 -7.84
C THR A 212 -9.96 12.47 -6.32
N GLY A 213 -11.20 12.29 -5.85
CA GLY A 213 -11.46 12.19 -4.41
C GLY A 213 -11.03 10.85 -3.78
N SER A 214 -10.82 9.80 -4.61
CA SER A 214 -10.41 8.47 -4.17
C SER A 214 -9.88 7.65 -5.37
N ALA A 215 -9.24 6.50 -5.10
CA ALA A 215 -8.88 5.53 -6.14
C ALA A 215 -10.11 5.06 -6.93
N ALA A 216 -11.22 4.80 -6.24
CA ALA A 216 -12.48 4.40 -6.89
C ALA A 216 -13.01 5.50 -7.82
N ALA A 217 -12.94 6.78 -7.44
CA ALA A 217 -13.35 7.89 -8.30
C ALA A 217 -12.45 8.01 -9.54
N LEU A 218 -11.15 7.75 -9.42
CA LEU A 218 -10.24 7.70 -10.56
C LEU A 218 -10.59 6.55 -11.51
N ALA A 219 -10.82 5.35 -10.95
CA ALA A 219 -11.26 4.19 -11.73
C ALA A 219 -12.59 4.44 -12.48
N VAL A 220 -13.56 5.03 -11.81
CA VAL A 220 -14.87 5.41 -12.41
C VAL A 220 -14.69 6.43 -13.53
N SER A 221 -13.82 7.43 -13.36
CA SER A 221 -13.54 8.43 -14.40
C SER A 221 -13.02 7.78 -15.69
N ILE A 222 -12.15 6.78 -15.58
CA ILE A 222 -11.62 6.03 -16.74
C ILE A 222 -12.71 5.15 -17.33
N ALA A 223 -13.38 4.33 -16.51
CA ALA A 223 -14.41 3.38 -16.94
C ALA A 223 -15.55 4.09 -17.66
N GLU A 224 -16.09 5.15 -17.07
CA GLU A 224 -17.19 5.92 -17.64
C GLU A 224 -16.82 6.55 -19.00
N ALA A 225 -15.62 7.13 -19.11
CA ALA A 225 -15.14 7.67 -20.37
C ALA A 225 -14.97 6.56 -21.42
N TYR A 226 -14.35 5.44 -21.03
CA TYR A 226 -14.12 4.31 -21.92
C TYR A 226 -15.43 3.71 -22.46
N GLU A 227 -16.38 3.44 -21.58
CA GLU A 227 -17.70 2.87 -21.96
C GLU A 227 -18.48 3.80 -22.91
N LYS A 228 -18.36 5.12 -22.72
CA LYS A 228 -18.98 6.13 -23.59
C LYS A 228 -18.20 6.43 -24.87
N GLY A 229 -17.07 5.77 -25.11
CA GLY A 229 -16.19 6.04 -26.26
C GLY A 229 -15.56 7.45 -26.23
N LYS A 230 -15.39 8.04 -25.05
CA LYS A 230 -14.84 9.40 -24.88
C LYS A 230 -13.36 9.37 -24.57
N PRO A 231 -12.56 10.37 -25.05
CA PRO A 231 -11.18 10.53 -24.61
C PRO A 231 -11.08 10.79 -23.10
N VAL A 232 -10.09 10.19 -22.47
CA VAL A 232 -9.68 10.45 -21.08
C VAL A 232 -8.16 10.36 -20.99
N LEU A 233 -7.54 11.27 -20.24
CA LEU A 233 -6.14 11.20 -19.87
C LEU A 233 -6.07 11.01 -18.35
N ALA A 234 -5.40 9.95 -17.91
CA ALA A 234 -5.33 9.62 -16.49
C ALA A 234 -3.97 9.04 -16.11
N TYR A 235 -3.52 9.31 -14.89
CA TYR A 235 -2.54 8.48 -14.20
C TYR A 235 -3.19 7.14 -13.84
N TYR A 236 -2.46 6.02 -14.07
CA TYR A 236 -2.89 4.71 -13.60
C TYR A 236 -1.70 3.75 -13.40
N TRP A 237 -1.96 2.58 -12.82
CA TRP A 237 -0.93 1.60 -12.44
C TRP A 237 -1.45 0.17 -12.49
N GLU A 238 -0.54 -0.81 -12.37
CA GLU A 238 -0.88 -2.23 -12.17
C GLU A 238 -0.33 -2.72 -10.80
N PRO A 239 -1.00 -3.67 -10.12
CA PRO A 239 -2.17 -4.43 -10.56
C PRO A 239 -3.48 -3.68 -10.29
N THR A 240 -4.38 -3.63 -11.27
CA THR A 240 -5.73 -3.09 -11.13
C THR A 240 -6.72 -3.73 -12.11
N PRO A 241 -8.00 -3.83 -11.77
CA PRO A 241 -9.01 -4.36 -12.70
C PRO A 241 -9.16 -3.51 -13.98
N ILE A 242 -8.95 -2.21 -13.91
CA ILE A 242 -9.17 -1.27 -15.03
C ILE A 242 -8.30 -1.61 -16.24
N LEU A 243 -7.00 -1.80 -16.04
CA LEU A 243 -6.09 -2.12 -17.15
C LEU A 243 -6.26 -3.57 -17.67
N GLY A 244 -6.91 -4.43 -16.90
CA GLY A 244 -7.32 -5.76 -17.36
C GLY A 244 -8.63 -5.78 -18.14
N LEU A 245 -9.52 -4.80 -17.92
CA LEU A 245 -10.84 -4.72 -18.54
C LEU A 245 -10.87 -3.83 -19.78
N TYR A 246 -10.06 -2.77 -19.80
CA TYR A 246 -10.07 -1.74 -20.82
C TYR A 246 -8.75 -1.67 -21.56
N ASP A 247 -8.81 -1.61 -22.89
CA ASP A 247 -7.61 -1.45 -23.74
C ASP A 247 -7.12 0.00 -23.68
N MET A 248 -6.12 0.21 -22.83
CA MET A 248 -5.51 1.51 -22.55
C MET A 248 -4.09 1.55 -23.05
N THR A 249 -3.71 2.62 -23.70
CA THR A 249 -2.33 2.86 -24.16
C THR A 249 -1.61 3.75 -23.16
N LYS A 250 -0.49 3.25 -22.62
CA LYS A 250 0.45 4.08 -21.85
C LYS A 250 1.21 4.98 -22.80
N LEU A 251 1.19 6.29 -22.54
CA LEU A 251 1.97 7.26 -23.31
C LEU A 251 3.47 7.07 -23.06
N GLU A 252 4.24 7.22 -24.10
CA GLU A 252 5.70 7.20 -24.02
C GLU A 252 6.23 8.43 -23.30
N GLU A 253 7.33 8.24 -22.60
CA GLU A 253 8.04 9.28 -21.86
C GLU A 253 9.54 9.16 -22.17
N PRO A 254 10.34 10.22 -21.99
CA PRO A 254 11.79 10.10 -22.02
C PRO A 254 12.24 8.95 -21.10
N PRO A 255 13.28 8.19 -21.46
CA PRO A 255 13.75 7.08 -20.63
C PRO A 255 14.00 7.50 -19.17
N TYR A 256 13.76 6.59 -18.23
CA TYR A 256 14.03 6.84 -16.82
C TYR A 256 15.49 7.26 -16.60
N ASP A 257 15.67 8.34 -15.89
CA ASP A 257 16.94 8.85 -15.37
C ASP A 257 16.74 9.27 -13.92
N GLU A 258 17.51 8.69 -13.01
CA GLU A 258 17.36 8.90 -11.57
C GLU A 258 17.53 10.37 -11.17
N LYS A 259 18.47 11.09 -11.79
CA LYS A 259 18.71 12.51 -11.51
C LYS A 259 17.54 13.37 -11.99
N VAL A 260 17.04 13.11 -13.20
CA VAL A 260 15.86 13.80 -13.74
C VAL A 260 14.62 13.49 -12.91
N TRP A 261 14.44 12.23 -12.49
CA TRP A 261 13.32 11.82 -11.65
C TRP A 261 13.31 12.57 -10.31
N ASN A 262 14.44 12.62 -9.64
CA ASN A 262 14.57 13.29 -8.35
C ASN A 262 14.48 14.84 -8.46
N ASP A 263 14.93 15.42 -9.57
CA ASP A 263 14.88 16.85 -9.81
C ASP A 263 13.51 17.31 -10.32
N THR A 264 13.11 16.93 -11.53
CA THR A 264 11.90 17.42 -12.20
C THR A 264 10.82 16.38 -12.40
N GLY A 265 11.19 15.09 -12.41
CA GLY A 265 10.33 13.98 -12.77
C GLY A 265 9.98 13.89 -14.27
N ALA A 266 10.63 14.67 -15.15
CA ALA A 266 10.33 14.71 -16.59
C ALA A 266 10.95 13.53 -17.36
N CYS A 267 10.75 12.32 -16.86
CA CYS A 267 11.13 11.06 -17.48
C CYS A 267 10.13 9.96 -17.10
N ALA A 268 10.28 8.77 -17.70
CA ALA A 268 9.44 7.61 -17.37
C ALA A 268 9.48 7.28 -15.88
N PHE A 269 8.41 6.72 -15.38
CA PHE A 269 8.36 6.20 -14.01
C PHE A 269 9.44 5.13 -13.79
N PRO A 270 10.07 5.09 -12.60
CA PRO A 270 10.89 3.95 -12.22
C PRO A 270 10.03 2.68 -12.15
N LYS A 271 10.68 1.53 -12.23
CA LYS A 271 10.07 0.27 -11.79
C LYS A 271 9.90 0.36 -10.29
N CYS A 272 8.67 0.63 -9.85
CA CYS A 272 8.40 0.91 -8.45
C CYS A 272 8.51 -0.34 -7.59
N ARG A 273 9.32 -0.24 -6.54
CA ARG A 273 9.35 -1.25 -5.48
C ARG A 273 8.11 -1.07 -4.61
N VAL A 274 7.30 -2.10 -4.54
CA VAL A 274 6.11 -2.12 -3.68
C VAL A 274 6.44 -2.92 -2.43
N LEU A 275 6.67 -2.21 -1.33
CA LEU A 275 7.15 -2.80 -0.07
C LEU A 275 6.01 -3.00 0.92
N LYS A 276 6.19 -4.02 1.76
CA LYS A 276 5.50 -4.11 3.05
C LYS A 276 6.32 -3.31 4.04
N ILE A 277 5.67 -2.45 4.80
CA ILE A 277 6.32 -1.60 5.80
C ILE A 277 5.57 -1.68 7.14
N ALA A 278 6.30 -1.51 8.22
CA ALA A 278 5.68 -1.51 9.55
C ALA A 278 6.46 -0.62 10.53
N ASN A 279 5.77 -0.22 11.61
CA ASN A 279 6.38 0.48 12.73
C ASN A 279 7.41 -0.40 13.44
N ARG A 280 8.57 0.15 13.76
CA ARG A 280 9.70 -0.57 14.37
C ARG A 280 9.36 -1.16 15.74
N GLU A 281 8.82 -0.34 16.64
CA GLU A 281 8.53 -0.77 18.01
C GLU A 281 7.53 -1.94 18.03
N PHE A 282 6.51 -1.88 17.15
CA PHE A 282 5.59 -2.98 16.95
C PHE A 282 6.30 -4.27 16.51
N LEU A 283 7.22 -4.20 15.55
CA LEU A 283 7.94 -5.36 15.04
C LEU A 283 8.87 -5.97 16.09
N GLU A 284 9.56 -5.13 16.88
CA GLU A 284 10.44 -5.59 17.96
C GLU A 284 9.64 -6.30 19.05
N ALA A 285 8.43 -5.85 19.32
CA ALA A 285 7.53 -6.45 20.30
C ALA A 285 6.68 -7.63 19.75
N SER A 286 6.80 -7.94 18.44
CA SER A 286 6.00 -8.96 17.77
C SER A 286 6.81 -9.82 16.79
N PRO A 287 7.87 -10.53 17.25
CA PRO A 287 8.83 -11.20 16.37
C PRO A 287 8.19 -12.28 15.47
N GLN A 288 7.21 -13.03 15.96
CA GLN A 288 6.51 -14.06 15.17
C GLN A 288 5.72 -13.45 14.01
N ILE A 289 5.06 -12.30 14.26
CA ILE A 289 4.32 -11.57 13.23
C ILE A 289 5.29 -10.94 12.24
N ARG A 290 6.39 -10.35 12.70
CA ARG A 290 7.47 -9.83 11.84
C ARG A 290 7.95 -10.91 10.89
N ASP A 291 8.32 -12.09 11.41
CA ASP A 291 8.88 -13.18 10.62
C ASP A 291 7.89 -13.69 9.57
N MET A 292 6.58 -13.73 9.89
CA MET A 292 5.53 -14.06 8.94
C MET A 292 5.40 -12.98 7.86
N LEU A 293 5.38 -11.68 8.24
CA LEU A 293 5.28 -10.57 7.31
C LEU A 293 6.51 -10.47 6.38
N GLU A 294 7.71 -10.77 6.87
CA GLU A 294 8.93 -10.83 6.04
C GLU A 294 8.81 -11.91 4.95
N ARG A 295 8.27 -13.09 5.30
CA ARG A 295 8.03 -14.18 4.35
C ARG A 295 6.85 -13.96 3.42
N TYR A 296 5.91 -13.10 3.78
CA TYR A 296 4.77 -12.77 2.94
C TYR A 296 5.23 -12.15 1.61
N HIS A 297 4.81 -12.74 0.50
CA HIS A 297 5.04 -12.21 -0.84
C HIS A 297 3.97 -12.76 -1.79
N THR A 298 3.65 -12.00 -2.80
CA THR A 298 2.72 -12.38 -3.86
C THR A 298 3.33 -12.12 -5.24
N SER A 299 2.52 -12.19 -6.27
CA SER A 299 2.89 -11.77 -7.63
C SER A 299 1.81 -10.87 -8.20
N LEU A 300 2.11 -10.22 -9.33
CA LEU A 300 1.11 -9.44 -10.06
C LEU A 300 -0.06 -10.33 -10.50
N GLU A 301 0.21 -11.57 -10.92
CA GLU A 301 -0.81 -12.54 -11.34
C GLU A 301 -1.74 -12.91 -10.17
N LEU A 302 -1.18 -13.26 -9.01
CA LEU A 302 -1.97 -13.60 -7.81
C LEU A 302 -2.79 -12.41 -7.31
N THR A 303 -2.24 -11.21 -7.35
CA THR A 303 -2.96 -9.99 -6.98
C THR A 303 -4.07 -9.69 -7.98
N ASN A 304 -3.80 -9.77 -9.28
CA ASN A 304 -4.81 -9.60 -10.32
C ASN A 304 -5.93 -10.65 -10.23
N GLU A 305 -5.61 -11.92 -9.91
CA GLU A 305 -6.60 -12.97 -9.67
C GLU A 305 -7.55 -12.60 -8.53
N ALA A 306 -7.00 -12.11 -7.41
CA ALA A 306 -7.80 -11.67 -6.27
C ALA A 306 -8.68 -10.45 -6.61
N LEU A 307 -8.14 -9.45 -7.30
CA LEU A 307 -8.91 -8.28 -7.73
C LEU A 307 -10.00 -8.62 -8.76
N ALA A 308 -9.72 -9.56 -9.67
CA ALA A 308 -10.72 -10.07 -10.62
C ALA A 308 -11.84 -10.83 -9.88
N TYR A 309 -11.51 -11.65 -8.89
CA TYR A 309 -12.50 -12.31 -8.04
C TYR A 309 -13.38 -11.28 -7.31
N MET A 310 -12.76 -10.28 -6.69
CA MET A 310 -13.44 -9.19 -5.99
C MET A 310 -14.46 -8.51 -6.90
N LYS A 311 -14.02 -8.10 -8.10
CA LYS A 311 -14.87 -7.42 -9.07
C LYS A 311 -16.01 -8.30 -9.60
N LYS A 312 -15.69 -9.56 -9.95
CA LYS A 312 -16.67 -10.50 -10.54
C LYS A 312 -17.78 -10.88 -9.58
N ASN A 313 -17.47 -10.98 -8.29
CA ASN A 313 -18.39 -11.47 -7.26
C ASN A 313 -18.98 -10.34 -6.40
N ASP A 314 -18.65 -9.07 -6.70
CA ASP A 314 -19.00 -7.92 -5.85
C ASP A 314 -18.60 -8.15 -4.38
N ALA A 315 -17.43 -8.80 -4.21
CA ALA A 315 -16.92 -9.21 -2.90
C ALA A 315 -16.12 -8.06 -2.26
N ASP A 316 -16.24 -7.95 -0.96
CA ASP A 316 -15.38 -7.03 -0.22
C ASP A 316 -13.93 -7.57 -0.06
N PRO A 317 -12.96 -6.74 0.37
CA PRO A 317 -11.58 -7.18 0.56
C PRO A 317 -11.42 -8.31 1.58
N ALA A 318 -12.28 -8.41 2.61
CA ALA A 318 -12.17 -9.44 3.64
C ALA A 318 -12.67 -10.80 3.13
N ASP A 319 -13.76 -10.82 2.39
CA ASP A 319 -14.27 -12.05 1.75
C ASP A 319 -13.31 -12.52 0.65
N THR A 320 -12.75 -11.58 -0.12
CA THR A 320 -11.70 -11.87 -1.12
C THR A 320 -10.46 -12.49 -0.46
N ALA A 321 -10.02 -11.96 0.67
CA ALA A 321 -8.88 -12.52 1.41
C ALA A 321 -9.14 -13.96 1.88
N LYS A 322 -10.34 -14.25 2.41
CA LYS A 322 -10.71 -15.61 2.80
C LYS A 322 -10.75 -16.56 1.61
N TRP A 323 -11.35 -16.12 0.49
CA TRP A 323 -11.35 -16.91 -0.75
C TRP A 323 -9.93 -17.20 -1.21
N PHE A 324 -9.06 -16.20 -1.26
CA PHE A 324 -7.67 -16.33 -1.67
C PHE A 324 -6.91 -17.33 -0.79
N LEU A 325 -7.05 -17.23 0.54
CA LEU A 325 -6.40 -18.14 1.49
C LEU A 325 -6.91 -19.59 1.34
N LYS A 326 -8.20 -19.78 1.01
CA LYS A 326 -8.76 -21.12 0.72
C LYS A 326 -8.22 -21.68 -0.59
N THR A 327 -8.05 -20.83 -1.60
CA THR A 327 -7.59 -21.24 -2.95
C THR A 327 -6.08 -21.51 -2.98
N HIS A 328 -5.30 -20.80 -2.16
CA HIS A 328 -3.83 -20.90 -2.13
C HIS A 328 -3.28 -21.34 -0.77
N PRO A 329 -3.67 -22.55 -0.26
CA PRO A 329 -3.31 -22.97 1.09
C PRO A 329 -1.81 -23.16 1.30
N ASP A 330 -1.07 -23.59 0.28
CA ASP A 330 0.37 -23.81 0.40
C ASP A 330 1.15 -22.51 0.48
N LEU A 331 0.64 -21.46 -0.14
CA LEU A 331 1.26 -20.14 -0.15
C LEU A 331 1.30 -19.54 1.27
N TRP A 332 0.16 -19.41 1.92
CA TRP A 332 0.12 -18.83 3.27
C TRP A 332 0.75 -19.72 4.34
N ARG A 333 0.73 -21.06 4.18
CA ARG A 333 1.44 -21.96 5.08
C ARG A 333 2.95 -21.73 5.02
N ALA A 334 3.49 -21.44 3.83
CA ALA A 334 4.89 -21.09 3.67
C ALA A 334 5.24 -19.75 4.35
N TRP A 335 4.29 -18.84 4.51
CA TRP A 335 4.50 -17.59 5.25
C TRP A 335 4.43 -17.77 6.76
N VAL A 336 3.43 -18.52 7.24
CA VAL A 336 3.15 -18.69 8.69
C VAL A 336 4.23 -19.50 9.38
N GLN A 337 4.58 -20.67 8.87
CA GLN A 337 5.63 -21.59 9.39
C GLN A 337 5.54 -21.91 10.90
N ASP A 338 4.38 -21.70 11.50
CA ASP A 338 4.06 -22.02 12.91
C ASP A 338 2.94 -23.07 12.91
N PRO A 339 3.16 -24.28 13.43
CA PRO A 339 2.17 -25.35 13.38
C PRO A 339 0.87 -25.04 14.13
N ASP A 340 0.96 -24.38 15.28
CA ASP A 340 -0.21 -24.02 16.08
C ASP A 340 -1.03 -22.90 15.43
N ALA A 341 -0.36 -21.87 14.90
CA ALA A 341 -1.00 -20.82 14.12
C ALA A 341 -1.63 -21.41 12.83
N THR A 342 -0.92 -22.29 12.12
CA THR A 342 -1.44 -22.98 10.92
C THR A 342 -2.71 -23.78 11.22
N ALA A 343 -2.74 -24.48 12.35
CA ALA A 343 -3.93 -25.25 12.76
C ALA A 343 -5.13 -24.33 13.06
N ARG A 344 -4.90 -23.21 13.77
CA ARG A 344 -5.96 -22.21 14.06
C ARG A 344 -6.49 -21.57 12.79
N ILE A 345 -5.62 -21.10 11.90
CA ILE A 345 -5.99 -20.50 10.61
C ILE A 345 -6.78 -21.50 9.76
N SER A 346 -6.29 -22.75 9.64
CA SER A 346 -7.00 -23.79 8.88
C SER A 346 -8.41 -24.05 9.43
N LYS A 347 -8.59 -24.03 10.75
CA LYS A 347 -9.90 -24.15 11.40
C LYS A 347 -10.82 -22.95 11.10
N ALA A 348 -10.28 -21.75 11.08
CA ALA A 348 -11.06 -20.53 10.81
C ALA A 348 -11.46 -20.40 9.33
N LEU A 349 -10.71 -21.01 8.42
CA LEU A 349 -11.02 -21.03 6.98
C LEU A 349 -12.08 -22.08 6.60
N ASN A 350 -12.30 -23.12 7.41
CA ASN A 350 -13.33 -24.16 7.15
C ASN A 350 -14.71 -23.70 7.58
#